data_ce7482fdb6dad140bb5143db0ebad311
#
_entry.id   ce7482fdb6dad140bb5143db0ebad311
#
_cell.length_a   1.000
_cell.length_b   1.000
_cell.length_c   1.000
_cell.angle_alpha   90.00
_cell.angle_beta   90.00
_cell.angle_gamma   90.00
#
_symmetry.space_group_name_H-M   'P 1'
#
loop_
_entity.id
_entity.type
_entity.pdbx_description
1 polymer ?
#
loop_
_entity_poly.entity_id
_entity_poly.type
_entity_poly.pdbx_seq_one_letter_code
_entity_poly.pdbx_strand_id
1 'polypeptide(L)'
;MKKIVYLFVLIPMCSLAQSVDYNKIIVPDQVPSISFEERLVQLAWKNHPTNKAAMQKVEVAQALKSKASWAWLDNFFVQANVNEFTGSTELDAWGRAFYPKYNLGVKLPLGAFVHTPLNSTAAKGQVLINEFEVSAKKLEVRRDVLQAIEKLRERFKIIKLRERIKEDYLLMFQDAEKKFKEGKITLEFYRGTIQAYSVQEEEIIQAQSLFNQERLALEELVGVELKDVEGYMEFTSRLTRETQLRQ
;
A
#
# COMPACT_ATOMS: atom_id res chain seq x y z
N MET A 1 9.28 -41.17 59.94
CA MET A 1 9.15 -39.79 59.44
C MET A 1 9.30 -39.81 57.92
N LYS A 2 8.16 -39.73 57.17
CA LYS A 2 8.15 -39.77 55.69
C LYS A 2 8.28 -38.34 55.20
N LYS A 3 9.38 -38.02 54.53
CA LYS A 3 9.56 -36.74 53.83
C LYS A 3 8.89 -36.78 52.47
N ILE A 4 7.77 -36.04 52.27
CA ILE A 4 7.09 -35.88 51.00
C ILE A 4 7.83 -34.75 50.26
N VAL A 5 8.50 -35.09 49.16
CA VAL A 5 9.13 -34.13 48.23
C VAL A 5 8.08 -33.69 47.25
N TYR A 6 7.61 -32.45 47.33
CA TYR A 6 6.74 -31.87 46.30
C TYR A 6 7.59 -31.50 45.07
N LEU A 7 7.44 -32.28 44.01
CA LEU A 7 7.99 -31.99 42.69
C LEU A 7 7.10 -30.91 42.04
N PHE A 8 7.54 -29.65 42.07
CA PHE A 8 6.86 -28.54 41.39
C PHE A 8 7.13 -28.69 39.88
N VAL A 9 6.18 -29.25 39.15
CA VAL A 9 6.21 -29.30 37.67
C VAL A 9 5.88 -27.92 37.16
N LEU A 10 6.90 -27.15 36.79
CA LEU A 10 6.78 -25.90 36.03
C LEU A 10 6.29 -26.27 34.59
N ILE A 11 4.99 -26.18 34.39
CA ILE A 11 4.40 -26.24 33.04
C ILE A 11 4.77 -24.91 32.37
N PRO A 12 5.57 -24.90 31.28
CA PRO A 12 5.76 -23.71 30.51
C PRO A 12 4.41 -23.36 29.86
N MET A 13 3.77 -22.28 30.31
CA MET A 13 2.68 -21.65 29.56
C MET A 13 3.27 -21.18 28.23
N CYS A 14 3.14 -22.00 27.19
CA CYS A 14 3.31 -21.55 25.82
C CYS A 14 2.26 -20.46 25.60
N SER A 15 2.67 -19.22 25.77
CA SER A 15 1.92 -18.08 25.24
C SER A 15 1.81 -18.31 23.73
N LEU A 16 0.62 -18.66 23.26
CA LEU A 16 0.27 -18.64 21.85
C LEU A 16 0.38 -17.17 21.42
N ALA A 17 1.58 -16.77 21.01
CA ALA A 17 1.79 -15.51 20.35
C ALA A 17 0.87 -15.53 19.12
N GLN A 18 -0.19 -14.73 19.15
CA GLN A 18 -1.05 -14.52 18.00
C GLN A 18 -0.19 -13.88 16.93
N SER A 19 0.38 -14.70 16.04
CA SER A 19 1.05 -14.19 14.85
C SER A 19 0.00 -13.54 13.97
N VAL A 20 0.13 -12.24 13.76
CA VAL A 20 -0.73 -11.51 12.84
C VAL A 20 -0.50 -12.07 11.43
N ASP A 21 -1.54 -12.64 10.85
CA ASP A 21 -1.49 -13.12 9.47
C ASP A 21 -1.66 -11.93 8.52
N TYR A 22 -0.54 -11.39 8.09
CA TYR A 22 -0.49 -10.25 7.17
C TYR A 22 -1.11 -10.53 5.79
N ASN A 23 -1.38 -11.79 5.45
CA ASN A 23 -2.08 -12.12 4.21
C ASN A 23 -3.59 -11.86 4.28
N LYS A 24 -4.13 -11.74 5.51
CA LYS A 24 -5.55 -11.41 5.75
C LYS A 24 -5.85 -9.91 5.86
N ILE A 25 -4.84 -9.05 5.81
CA ILE A 25 -5.02 -7.58 5.90
C ILE A 25 -5.82 -7.06 4.71
N ILE A 26 -5.55 -7.60 3.53
CA ILE A 26 -6.32 -7.34 2.32
C ILE A 26 -7.08 -8.62 2.01
N VAL A 27 -8.41 -8.53 1.97
CA VAL A 27 -9.27 -9.68 1.71
C VAL A 27 -8.94 -10.26 0.33
N PRO A 28 -8.74 -11.58 0.18
CA PRO A 28 -8.49 -12.21 -1.12
C PRO A 28 -9.65 -11.98 -2.11
N ASP A 29 -9.35 -11.89 -3.41
CA ASP A 29 -10.33 -11.66 -4.49
C ASP A 29 -11.47 -12.70 -4.57
N GLN A 30 -11.33 -13.84 -3.88
CA GLN A 30 -12.24 -14.99 -3.97
C GLN A 30 -13.39 -14.98 -2.95
N VAL A 31 -13.52 -13.94 -2.11
CA VAL A 31 -14.60 -13.88 -1.11
C VAL A 31 -15.86 -13.29 -1.76
N PRO A 32 -16.99 -14.04 -1.78
CA PRO A 32 -18.17 -13.66 -2.58
C PRO A 32 -18.98 -12.47 -2.05
N SER A 33 -18.74 -12.00 -0.83
CA SER A 33 -19.45 -10.83 -0.27
C SER A 33 -18.47 -9.88 0.41
N ILE A 34 -17.87 -9.00 -0.36
CA ILE A 34 -16.92 -8.01 0.11
C ILE A 34 -17.64 -6.65 0.19
N SER A 35 -17.42 -5.89 1.27
CA SER A 35 -17.92 -4.52 1.35
C SER A 35 -17.30 -3.63 0.26
N PHE A 36 -17.99 -2.57 -0.11
CA PHE A 36 -17.47 -1.60 -1.08
C PHE A 36 -16.10 -1.05 -0.66
N GLU A 37 -15.92 -0.77 0.63
CA GLU A 37 -14.69 -0.27 1.22
C GLU A 37 -13.52 -1.28 1.03
N GLU A 38 -13.76 -2.55 1.32
CA GLU A 38 -12.74 -3.61 1.13
C GLU A 38 -12.39 -3.81 -0.35
N ARG A 39 -13.37 -3.67 -1.24
CA ARG A 39 -13.13 -3.71 -2.69
C ARG A 39 -12.23 -2.57 -3.16
N LEU A 40 -12.43 -1.36 -2.63
CA LEU A 40 -11.53 -0.24 -2.92
C LEU A 40 -10.11 -0.50 -2.41
N VAL A 41 -9.96 -1.10 -1.23
CA VAL A 41 -8.64 -1.49 -0.69
C VAL A 41 -7.95 -2.51 -1.61
N GLN A 42 -8.69 -3.52 -2.10
CA GLN A 42 -8.14 -4.51 -3.04
C GLN A 42 -7.67 -3.86 -4.35
N LEU A 43 -8.51 -2.98 -4.94
CA LEU A 43 -8.17 -2.27 -6.17
C LEU A 43 -6.95 -1.37 -5.98
N ALA A 44 -6.89 -0.62 -4.88
CA ALA A 44 -5.75 0.21 -4.54
C ALA A 44 -4.46 -0.62 -4.41
N TRP A 45 -4.54 -1.78 -3.74
CA TRP A 45 -3.37 -2.67 -3.65
C TRP A 45 -2.93 -3.18 -5.01
N LYS A 46 -3.86 -3.59 -5.86
CA LYS A 46 -3.59 -4.19 -7.16
C LYS A 46 -3.08 -3.18 -8.19
N ASN A 47 -3.65 -1.98 -8.21
CA ASN A 47 -3.42 -1.02 -9.29
C ASN A 47 -2.26 -0.07 -9.02
N HIS A 48 -2.03 0.32 -7.75
CA HIS A 48 -1.08 1.37 -7.42
C HIS A 48 0.38 0.96 -7.73
N PRO A 49 1.15 1.77 -8.48
CA PRO A 49 2.50 1.41 -8.93
C PRO A 49 3.49 1.15 -7.80
N THR A 50 3.38 1.88 -6.68
CA THR A 50 4.29 1.71 -5.53
C THR A 50 4.18 0.33 -4.89
N ASN A 51 2.99 -0.28 -4.91
CA ASN A 51 2.76 -1.61 -4.38
C ASN A 51 3.41 -2.68 -5.26
N LYS A 52 3.29 -2.49 -6.60
CA LYS A 52 3.98 -3.36 -7.57
C LYS A 52 5.50 -3.28 -7.41
N ALA A 53 6.04 -2.08 -7.19
CA ALA A 53 7.47 -1.89 -6.93
C ALA A 53 7.91 -2.58 -5.62
N ALA A 54 7.09 -2.53 -4.56
CA ALA A 54 7.39 -3.24 -3.31
C ALA A 54 7.42 -4.77 -3.49
N MET A 55 6.47 -5.33 -4.24
CA MET A 55 6.48 -6.76 -4.56
C MET A 55 7.70 -7.15 -5.41
N GLN A 56 8.06 -6.31 -6.39
CA GLN A 56 9.24 -6.55 -7.23
C GLN A 56 10.54 -6.55 -6.42
N LYS A 57 10.65 -5.75 -5.35
CA LYS A 57 11.81 -5.81 -4.45
C LYS A 57 11.98 -7.18 -3.79
N VAL A 58 10.88 -7.84 -3.43
CA VAL A 58 10.92 -9.20 -2.86
C VAL A 58 11.47 -10.19 -3.89
N GLU A 59 11.00 -10.13 -5.14
CA GLU A 59 11.48 -11.00 -6.22
C GLU A 59 12.97 -10.80 -6.48
N VAL A 60 13.44 -9.55 -6.52
CA VAL A 60 14.87 -9.22 -6.66
C VAL A 60 15.67 -9.79 -5.50
N ALA A 61 15.19 -9.65 -4.25
CA ALA A 61 15.87 -10.21 -3.09
C ALA A 61 15.91 -11.75 -3.12
N GLN A 62 14.87 -12.41 -3.62
CA GLN A 62 14.84 -13.87 -3.82
C GLN A 62 15.85 -14.30 -4.89
N ALA A 63 15.98 -13.54 -5.98
CA ALA A 63 17.00 -13.79 -7.00
C ALA A 63 18.42 -13.62 -6.43
N LEU A 64 18.66 -12.58 -5.62
CA LEU A 64 19.94 -12.36 -4.95
C LEU A 64 20.25 -13.46 -3.93
N LYS A 65 19.27 -13.96 -3.18
CA LYS A 65 19.40 -15.12 -2.29
C LYS A 65 19.81 -16.37 -3.09
N SER A 66 19.18 -16.62 -4.24
CA SER A 66 19.52 -17.73 -5.13
C SER A 66 20.95 -17.57 -5.65
N LYS A 67 21.34 -16.39 -6.13
CA LYS A 67 22.70 -16.07 -6.54
C LYS A 67 23.71 -16.36 -5.43
N ALA A 68 23.45 -15.91 -4.20
CA ALA A 68 24.31 -16.17 -3.05
C ALA A 68 24.44 -17.66 -2.72
N SER A 69 23.40 -18.47 -2.96
CA SER A 69 23.43 -19.91 -2.76
C SER A 69 24.30 -20.63 -3.78
N TRP A 70 24.42 -20.10 -4.99
CA TRP A 70 25.26 -20.65 -6.07
C TRP A 70 26.66 -20.04 -6.14
N ALA A 71 26.99 -19.08 -5.30
CA ALA A 71 28.27 -18.37 -5.31
C ALA A 71 29.49 -19.29 -5.07
N TRP A 72 29.29 -20.50 -4.53
CA TRP A 72 30.35 -21.49 -4.39
C TRP A 72 30.89 -21.99 -5.74
N LEU A 73 30.05 -21.94 -6.80
CA LEU A 73 30.48 -22.32 -8.16
C LEU A 73 31.50 -21.35 -8.73
N ASP A 74 31.59 -20.12 -8.26
CA ASP A 74 32.59 -19.13 -8.70
C ASP A 74 34.03 -19.56 -8.36
N ASN A 75 34.18 -20.57 -7.52
CA ASN A 75 35.49 -21.16 -7.21
C ASN A 75 35.99 -22.19 -8.27
N PHE A 76 35.11 -22.55 -9.22
CA PHE A 76 35.48 -23.41 -10.33
C PHE A 76 35.73 -22.56 -11.56
N PHE A 77 36.82 -22.85 -12.26
CA PHE A 77 37.11 -22.15 -13.49
C PHE A 77 37.61 -23.13 -14.57
N VAL A 78 37.25 -22.81 -15.79
CA VAL A 78 37.76 -23.46 -16.99
C VAL A 78 38.50 -22.41 -17.81
N GLN A 79 39.76 -22.63 -18.08
CA GLN A 79 40.58 -21.72 -18.88
C GLN A 79 41.05 -22.45 -20.15
N ALA A 80 40.79 -21.85 -21.30
CA ALA A 80 41.35 -22.31 -22.58
C ALA A 80 42.50 -21.38 -22.96
N ASN A 81 43.67 -21.93 -23.17
CA ASN A 81 44.83 -21.20 -23.70
C ASN A 81 44.88 -21.39 -25.21
N VAL A 82 44.65 -20.34 -25.97
CA VAL A 82 44.74 -20.34 -27.44
C VAL A 82 46.16 -19.95 -27.81
N ASN A 83 47.12 -20.82 -27.51
CA ASN A 83 48.49 -20.68 -28.00
C ASN A 83 48.73 -21.68 -29.12
N GLU A 84 49.49 -21.30 -30.15
CA GLU A 84 49.85 -22.13 -31.35
C GLU A 84 50.65 -23.37 -30.99
N PHE A 85 51.16 -23.50 -29.77
CA PHE A 85 51.97 -24.63 -29.34
C PHE A 85 51.09 -25.74 -28.75
N THR A 86 50.91 -26.74 -29.54
CA THR A 86 50.25 -28.00 -29.26
C THR A 86 51.06 -28.86 -28.28
N GLY A 87 50.49 -29.10 -27.11
CA GLY A 87 50.53 -30.27 -26.26
C GLY A 87 51.71 -31.26 -26.32
N SER A 88 52.95 -30.83 -26.32
CA SER A 88 54.02 -31.69 -25.85
C SER A 88 54.46 -31.26 -24.46
N THR A 89 54.55 -32.23 -23.56
CA THR A 89 55.03 -32.06 -22.19
C THR A 89 56.55 -31.84 -22.13
N GLU A 90 57.20 -31.67 -23.26
CA GLU A 90 58.63 -31.45 -23.34
C GLU A 90 58.96 -29.96 -23.19
N LEU A 91 59.92 -29.70 -22.33
CA LEU A 91 60.54 -28.39 -22.23
C LEU A 91 61.19 -28.04 -23.55
N ASP A 92 61.01 -26.81 -24.05
CA ASP A 92 61.75 -26.35 -25.20
C ASP A 92 63.27 -26.31 -24.92
N ALA A 93 64.07 -26.10 -25.95
CA ALA A 93 65.53 -26.01 -25.80
C ALA A 93 66.02 -24.92 -24.82
N TRP A 94 65.07 -24.05 -24.36
CA TRP A 94 65.29 -22.95 -23.44
C TRP A 94 64.68 -23.21 -22.07
N GLY A 95 64.14 -24.41 -21.76
CA GLY A 95 63.59 -24.78 -20.48
C GLY A 95 62.22 -24.14 -20.18
N ARG A 96 61.48 -23.71 -21.21
CA ARG A 96 60.13 -23.09 -20.99
C ARG A 96 59.06 -24.16 -20.97
N ALA A 97 58.26 -24.17 -19.92
CA ALA A 97 57.09 -25.07 -19.78
C ALA A 97 55.98 -24.68 -20.75
N PHE A 98 55.50 -25.66 -21.53
CA PHE A 98 54.29 -25.45 -22.33
C PHE A 98 53.04 -25.49 -21.47
N TYR A 99 52.23 -24.48 -21.61
CA TYR A 99 50.92 -24.47 -20.93
C TYR A 99 49.94 -25.40 -21.67
N PRO A 100 49.23 -26.27 -20.97
CA PRO A 100 48.22 -27.11 -21.59
C PRO A 100 47.14 -26.28 -22.27
N LYS A 101 46.61 -26.77 -23.40
CA LYS A 101 45.59 -26.12 -24.20
C LYS A 101 44.30 -25.82 -23.39
N TYR A 102 44.03 -26.70 -22.45
CA TYR A 102 42.88 -26.57 -21.52
C TYR A 102 43.39 -26.77 -20.10
N ASN A 103 43.01 -25.80 -19.23
CA ASN A 103 43.21 -25.88 -17.80
C ASN A 103 41.84 -25.93 -17.12
N LEU A 104 41.61 -26.99 -16.36
CA LEU A 104 40.51 -27.08 -15.42
C LEU A 104 41.09 -26.92 -14.03
N GLY A 105 40.59 -25.96 -13.28
CA GLY A 105 41.10 -25.70 -11.93
C GLY A 105 40.00 -25.32 -10.95
N VAL A 106 40.35 -25.49 -9.67
CA VAL A 106 39.52 -25.05 -8.55
C VAL A 106 40.36 -24.05 -7.75
N LYS A 107 39.85 -22.85 -7.59
CA LYS A 107 40.46 -21.81 -6.75
C LYS A 107 39.69 -21.80 -5.41
N LEU A 108 40.38 -22.17 -4.34
CA LEU A 108 39.80 -22.21 -2.97
C LEU A 108 40.40 -21.07 -2.15
N PRO A 109 39.83 -19.85 -2.21
CA PRO A 109 40.22 -18.77 -1.31
C PRO A 109 39.78 -19.13 0.13
N LEU A 110 40.70 -19.06 1.10
CA LEU A 110 40.40 -19.41 2.51
C LEU A 110 39.23 -18.63 3.08
N GLY A 111 39.05 -17.37 2.65
CA GLY A 111 37.92 -16.55 3.02
C GLY A 111 36.56 -17.04 2.53
N ALA A 112 36.51 -17.85 1.46
CA ALA A 112 35.24 -18.33 0.90
C ALA A 112 34.45 -19.18 1.91
N PHE A 113 35.15 -19.96 2.74
CA PHE A 113 34.49 -20.79 3.76
C PHE A 113 33.74 -19.98 4.82
N VAL A 114 34.15 -18.74 5.06
CA VAL A 114 33.51 -17.83 6.00
C VAL A 114 32.53 -16.90 5.31
N HIS A 115 32.90 -16.31 4.19
CA HIS A 115 32.09 -15.30 3.52
C HIS A 115 30.86 -15.89 2.82
N THR A 116 30.95 -17.09 2.24
CA THR A 116 29.83 -17.69 1.50
C THR A 116 28.61 -17.96 2.42
N PRO A 117 28.75 -18.61 3.59
CA PRO A 117 27.62 -18.81 4.48
C PRO A 117 27.07 -17.51 5.08
N LEU A 118 27.92 -16.53 5.37
CA LEU A 118 27.50 -15.23 5.87
C LEU A 118 26.71 -14.46 4.81
N ASN A 119 27.18 -14.43 3.57
CA ASN A 119 26.48 -13.79 2.44
C ASN A 119 25.12 -14.46 2.19
N SER A 120 25.04 -15.80 2.27
CA SER A 120 23.79 -16.54 2.15
C SER A 120 22.80 -16.18 3.25
N THR A 121 23.29 -16.04 4.50
CA THR A 121 22.47 -15.65 5.65
C THR A 121 21.98 -14.19 5.51
N ALA A 122 22.87 -13.28 5.11
CA ALA A 122 22.52 -11.88 4.85
C ALA A 122 21.44 -11.77 3.73
N ALA A 123 21.61 -12.52 2.64
CA ALA A 123 20.63 -12.53 1.56
C ALA A 123 19.26 -13.09 2.00
N LYS A 124 19.23 -14.12 2.88
CA LYS A 124 17.98 -14.59 3.48
C LYS A 124 17.33 -13.51 4.35
N GLY A 125 18.12 -12.82 5.16
CA GLY A 125 17.66 -11.70 5.97
C GLY A 125 17.05 -10.58 5.12
N GLN A 126 17.65 -10.26 3.98
CA GLN A 126 17.14 -9.23 3.06
C GLN A 126 15.78 -9.61 2.47
N VAL A 127 15.54 -10.88 2.15
CA VAL A 127 14.21 -11.35 1.70
C VAL A 127 13.17 -11.09 2.78
N LEU A 128 13.45 -11.48 4.03
CA LEU A 128 12.52 -11.27 5.15
C LEU A 128 12.22 -9.78 5.38
N ILE A 129 13.24 -8.93 5.31
CA ILE A 129 13.05 -7.47 5.44
C ILE A 129 12.08 -6.98 4.36
N ASN A 130 12.28 -7.33 3.10
CA ASN A 130 11.42 -6.90 2.01
C ASN A 130 9.98 -7.47 2.13
N GLU A 131 9.81 -8.70 2.64
CA GLU A 131 8.50 -9.29 2.93
C GLU A 131 7.76 -8.50 4.04
N PHE A 132 8.48 -8.07 5.08
CA PHE A 132 7.91 -7.20 6.10
C PHE A 132 7.58 -5.80 5.58
N GLU A 133 8.40 -5.23 4.68
CA GLU A 133 8.08 -3.97 4.00
C GLU A 133 6.79 -4.08 3.18
N VAL A 134 6.58 -5.18 2.45
CA VAL A 134 5.31 -5.44 1.74
C VAL A 134 4.14 -5.52 2.72
N SER A 135 4.31 -6.18 3.85
CA SER A 135 3.28 -6.30 4.88
C SER A 135 2.93 -4.95 5.51
N ALA A 136 3.94 -4.13 5.81
CA ALA A 136 3.75 -2.76 6.29
C ALA A 136 3.03 -1.90 5.24
N LYS A 137 3.39 -2.05 3.96
CA LYS A 137 2.74 -1.33 2.85
C LYS A 137 1.27 -1.72 2.68
N LYS A 138 0.89 -2.99 2.91
CA LYS A 138 -0.52 -3.43 2.91
C LYS A 138 -1.32 -2.69 3.99
N LEU A 139 -0.78 -2.56 5.19
CA LEU A 139 -1.42 -1.82 6.29
C LEU A 139 -1.57 -0.33 5.96
N GLU A 140 -0.53 0.27 5.38
CA GLU A 140 -0.54 1.67 4.96
C GLU A 140 -1.63 1.94 3.91
N VAL A 141 -1.66 1.16 2.83
CA VAL A 141 -2.67 1.29 1.77
C VAL A 141 -4.08 1.14 2.32
N ARG A 142 -4.31 0.13 3.18
CA ARG A 142 -5.61 -0.04 3.84
C ARG A 142 -6.02 1.18 4.64
N ARG A 143 -5.11 1.71 5.46
CA ARG A 143 -5.35 2.92 6.25
C ARG A 143 -5.70 4.10 5.34
N ASP A 144 -4.88 4.34 4.32
CA ASP A 144 -5.00 5.52 3.46
C ASP A 144 -6.33 5.50 2.68
N VAL A 145 -6.71 4.34 2.13
CA VAL A 145 -8.00 4.19 1.44
C VAL A 145 -9.19 4.39 2.40
N LEU A 146 -9.16 3.77 3.59
CA LEU A 146 -10.24 3.92 4.56
C LEU A 146 -10.36 5.37 5.06
N GLN A 147 -9.23 6.05 5.29
CA GLN A 147 -9.23 7.47 5.65
C GLN A 147 -9.80 8.35 4.52
N ALA A 148 -9.44 8.08 3.27
CA ALA A 148 -9.98 8.82 2.13
C ALA A 148 -11.50 8.61 1.97
N ILE A 149 -12.00 7.39 2.22
CA ILE A 149 -13.45 7.09 2.23
C ILE A 149 -14.16 7.90 3.33
N GLU A 150 -13.61 7.94 4.55
CA GLU A 150 -14.21 8.71 5.64
C GLU A 150 -14.22 10.21 5.36
N LYS A 151 -13.17 10.77 4.78
CA LYS A 151 -13.16 12.17 4.33
C LYS A 151 -14.23 12.42 3.27
N LEU A 152 -14.38 11.53 2.29
CA LEU A 152 -15.42 11.65 1.27
C LEU A 152 -16.84 11.65 1.89
N ARG A 153 -17.07 10.77 2.88
CA ARG A 153 -18.33 10.74 3.66
C ARG A 153 -18.58 12.04 4.42
N GLU A 154 -17.56 12.57 5.06
CA GLU A 154 -17.63 13.85 5.78
C GLU A 154 -18.02 14.98 4.82
N ARG A 155 -17.33 15.12 3.68
CA ARG A 155 -17.62 16.16 2.68
C ARG A 155 -19.04 16.04 2.13
N PHE A 156 -19.51 14.82 1.88
CA PHE A 156 -20.90 14.60 1.47
C PHE A 156 -21.91 15.09 2.51
N LYS A 157 -21.67 14.80 3.79
CA LYS A 157 -22.53 15.28 4.90
C LYS A 157 -22.54 16.81 5.00
N ILE A 158 -21.37 17.45 4.77
CA ILE A 158 -21.25 18.91 4.75
C ILE A 158 -22.08 19.50 3.59
N ILE A 159 -22.03 18.94 2.39
CA ILE A 159 -22.86 19.40 1.27
C ILE A 159 -24.35 19.35 1.67
N LYS A 160 -24.82 18.23 2.23
CA LYS A 160 -26.23 18.09 2.63
C LYS A 160 -26.65 19.06 3.72
N LEU A 161 -25.74 19.40 4.63
CA LEU A 161 -25.98 20.45 5.63
C LEU A 161 -26.09 21.82 4.97
N ARG A 162 -25.15 22.15 4.05
CA ARG A 162 -25.15 23.44 3.34
C ARG A 162 -26.37 23.61 2.43
N GLU A 163 -26.82 22.53 1.77
CA GLU A 163 -28.06 22.54 0.97
C GLU A 163 -29.28 22.98 1.82
N ARG A 164 -29.44 22.42 3.05
CA ARG A 164 -30.52 22.82 3.95
C ARG A 164 -30.40 24.27 4.40
N ILE A 165 -29.21 24.68 4.82
CA ILE A 165 -28.98 26.07 5.25
C ILE A 165 -29.35 27.03 4.11
N LYS A 166 -28.97 26.70 2.86
CA LYS A 166 -29.35 27.51 1.70
C LYS A 166 -30.86 27.59 1.51
N GLU A 167 -31.61 26.49 1.68
CA GLU A 167 -33.07 26.49 1.60
C GLU A 167 -33.70 27.42 2.63
N ASP A 168 -33.21 27.41 3.87
CA ASP A 168 -33.68 28.34 4.91
C ASP A 168 -33.42 29.81 4.55
N TYR A 169 -32.23 30.12 4.05
CA TYR A 169 -31.89 31.47 3.59
C TYR A 169 -32.66 31.89 2.35
N LEU A 170 -33.00 30.95 1.44
CA LEU A 170 -33.85 31.21 0.30
C LEU A 170 -35.27 31.62 0.76
N LEU A 171 -35.85 30.92 1.74
CA LEU A 171 -37.15 31.27 2.32
C LEU A 171 -37.11 32.66 2.99
N MET A 172 -36.04 32.96 3.74
CA MET A 172 -35.84 34.28 4.34
C MET A 172 -35.75 35.37 3.28
N PHE A 173 -35.02 35.13 2.19
CA PHE A 173 -34.91 36.05 1.09
C PHE A 173 -36.26 36.32 0.42
N GLN A 174 -37.04 35.28 0.14
CA GLN A 174 -38.38 35.39 -0.47
C GLN A 174 -39.35 36.18 0.39
N ASP A 175 -39.34 35.95 1.74
CA ASP A 175 -40.14 36.69 2.67
C ASP A 175 -39.73 38.16 2.74
N ALA A 176 -38.40 38.43 2.77
CA ALA A 176 -37.87 39.80 2.77
C ALA A 176 -38.23 40.53 1.46
N GLU A 177 -38.17 39.86 0.31
CA GLU A 177 -38.54 40.43 -1.00
C GLU A 177 -40.01 40.85 -0.98
N LYS A 178 -40.92 40.00 -0.47
CA LYS A 178 -42.35 40.30 -0.32
C LYS A 178 -42.56 41.52 0.59
N LYS A 179 -41.95 41.52 1.78
CA LYS A 179 -42.09 42.60 2.76
C LYS A 179 -41.52 43.93 2.24
N PHE A 180 -40.46 43.88 1.45
CA PHE A 180 -39.89 45.06 0.83
C PHE A 180 -40.84 45.66 -0.24
N LYS A 181 -41.43 44.80 -1.10
CA LYS A 181 -42.48 45.23 -2.05
C LYS A 181 -43.69 45.85 -1.38
N GLU A 182 -44.03 45.40 -0.16
CA GLU A 182 -45.10 45.93 0.67
C GLU A 182 -44.70 47.21 1.48
N GLY A 183 -43.44 47.65 1.36
CA GLY A 183 -42.93 48.82 2.09
C GLY A 183 -42.71 48.57 3.59
N LYS A 184 -42.70 47.31 4.08
CA LYS A 184 -42.61 46.93 5.49
C LYS A 184 -41.16 46.85 6.02
N ILE A 185 -40.18 46.81 5.16
CA ILE A 185 -38.76 46.74 5.54
C ILE A 185 -37.94 47.74 4.74
N THR A 186 -36.77 48.11 5.27
CA THR A 186 -35.84 49.04 4.61
C THR A 186 -35.06 48.37 3.49
N LEU A 187 -34.56 49.13 2.52
CA LEU A 187 -33.67 48.67 1.45
C LEU A 187 -32.40 48.04 2.02
N GLU A 188 -31.87 48.60 3.11
CA GLU A 188 -30.65 48.10 3.77
C GLU A 188 -30.89 46.68 4.31
N PHE A 189 -32.00 46.43 5.01
CA PHE A 189 -32.34 45.09 5.48
C PHE A 189 -32.51 44.10 4.32
N TYR A 190 -33.22 44.50 3.25
CA TYR A 190 -33.40 43.68 2.06
C TYR A 190 -32.05 43.29 1.40
N ARG A 191 -31.14 44.30 1.23
CA ARG A 191 -29.79 44.03 0.71
C ARG A 191 -28.97 43.08 1.59
N GLY A 192 -29.07 43.23 2.92
CA GLY A 192 -28.43 42.33 3.86
C GLY A 192 -28.91 40.87 3.68
N THR A 193 -30.22 40.67 3.41
CA THR A 193 -30.77 39.33 3.17
C THR A 193 -30.29 38.73 1.84
N ILE A 194 -30.19 39.56 0.77
CA ILE A 194 -29.60 39.11 -0.52
C ILE A 194 -28.17 38.67 -0.31
N GLN A 195 -27.37 39.47 0.38
CA GLN A 195 -25.97 39.15 0.64
C GLN A 195 -25.83 37.87 1.44
N ALA A 196 -26.65 37.68 2.47
CA ALA A 196 -26.63 36.47 3.28
C ALA A 196 -26.97 35.22 2.46
N TYR A 197 -27.96 35.30 1.56
CA TYR A 197 -28.30 34.21 0.64
C TYR A 197 -27.14 33.92 -0.35
N SER A 198 -26.54 34.94 -0.95
CA SER A 198 -25.43 34.78 -1.88
C SER A 198 -24.21 34.14 -1.23
N VAL A 199 -23.93 34.43 0.04
CA VAL A 199 -22.87 33.76 0.81
C VAL A 199 -23.16 32.25 0.93
N GLN A 200 -24.43 31.87 1.17
CA GLN A 200 -24.76 30.43 1.25
C GLN A 200 -24.63 29.72 -0.12
N GLU A 201 -24.88 30.41 -1.22
CA GLU A 201 -24.63 29.85 -2.56
C GLU A 201 -23.12 29.61 -2.80
N GLU A 202 -22.28 30.56 -2.41
CA GLU A 202 -20.82 30.41 -2.48
C GLU A 202 -20.33 29.23 -1.62
N GLU A 203 -20.83 29.11 -0.39
CA GLU A 203 -20.48 28.01 0.53
C GLU A 203 -20.83 26.62 -0.01
N ILE A 204 -21.93 26.48 -0.77
CA ILE A 204 -22.26 25.22 -1.44
C ILE A 204 -21.26 24.91 -2.55
N ILE A 205 -20.92 25.88 -3.37
CA ILE A 205 -19.95 25.71 -4.45
C ILE A 205 -18.60 25.26 -3.87
N GLN A 206 -18.15 25.87 -2.79
CA GLN A 206 -16.92 25.49 -2.10
C GLN A 206 -17.03 24.07 -1.54
N ALA A 207 -18.12 23.70 -0.88
CA ALA A 207 -18.34 22.36 -0.34
C ALA A 207 -18.32 21.29 -1.45
N GLN A 208 -18.94 21.57 -2.61
CA GLN A 208 -18.93 20.68 -3.77
C GLN A 208 -17.54 20.54 -4.37
N SER A 209 -16.77 21.63 -4.44
CA SER A 209 -15.37 21.60 -4.89
C SER A 209 -14.50 20.72 -3.99
N LEU A 210 -14.61 20.87 -2.67
CA LEU A 210 -13.89 20.05 -1.70
C LEU A 210 -14.28 18.55 -1.80
N PHE A 211 -15.57 18.25 -1.97
CA PHE A 211 -16.01 16.88 -2.19
C PHE A 211 -15.39 16.27 -3.45
N ASN A 212 -15.35 17.01 -4.56
CA ASN A 212 -14.75 16.55 -5.79
C ASN A 212 -13.23 16.31 -5.65
N GLN A 213 -12.54 17.16 -4.87
CA GLN A 213 -11.11 16.97 -4.58
C GLN A 213 -10.87 15.67 -3.80
N GLU A 214 -11.65 15.40 -2.74
CA GLU A 214 -11.51 14.14 -1.98
C GLU A 214 -11.90 12.93 -2.83
N ARG A 215 -12.86 13.06 -3.75
CA ARG A 215 -13.21 11.99 -4.70
C ARG A 215 -12.03 11.68 -5.62
N LEU A 216 -11.44 12.69 -6.22
CA LEU A 216 -10.28 12.52 -7.11
C LEU A 216 -9.07 11.93 -6.36
N ALA A 217 -8.83 12.35 -5.11
CA ALA A 217 -7.77 11.78 -4.28
C ALA A 217 -8.01 10.28 -3.99
N LEU A 218 -9.26 9.88 -3.75
CA LEU A 218 -9.59 8.47 -3.58
C LEU A 218 -9.46 7.68 -4.89
N GLU A 219 -9.88 8.24 -6.03
CA GLU A 219 -9.71 7.64 -7.36
C GLU A 219 -8.23 7.45 -7.72
N GLU A 220 -7.37 8.41 -7.35
CA GLU A 220 -5.90 8.30 -7.50
C GLU A 220 -5.35 7.10 -6.71
N LEU A 221 -5.76 6.94 -5.44
CA LEU A 221 -5.32 5.81 -4.60
C LEU A 221 -5.78 4.46 -5.16
N VAL A 222 -7.01 4.39 -5.67
CA VAL A 222 -7.64 3.15 -6.18
C VAL A 222 -7.20 2.84 -7.61
N GLY A 223 -6.84 3.87 -8.38
CA GLY A 223 -6.40 3.77 -9.77
C GLY A 223 -7.54 3.51 -10.78
N VAL A 224 -8.80 3.72 -10.38
CA VAL A 224 -10.00 3.63 -11.24
C VAL A 224 -11.03 4.66 -10.79
N GLU A 225 -11.93 5.06 -11.69
CA GLU A 225 -13.04 5.93 -11.33
C GLU A 225 -14.02 5.23 -10.40
N LEU A 226 -14.48 5.91 -9.33
CA LEU A 226 -15.37 5.30 -8.33
C LEU A 226 -16.68 4.80 -8.91
N LYS A 227 -17.19 5.46 -9.94
CA LYS A 227 -18.45 5.07 -10.61
C LYS A 227 -18.36 3.70 -11.29
N ASP A 228 -17.16 3.27 -11.68
CA ASP A 228 -16.94 2.00 -12.37
C ASP A 228 -16.75 0.83 -11.38
N VAL A 229 -16.66 1.14 -10.10
CA VAL A 229 -16.52 0.12 -9.05
C VAL A 229 -17.89 -0.43 -8.66
N GLU A 230 -18.02 -1.75 -8.70
CA GLU A 230 -19.24 -2.45 -8.28
C GLU A 230 -19.58 -2.14 -6.81
N GLY A 231 -20.85 -1.78 -6.54
CA GLY A 231 -21.32 -1.35 -5.22
C GLY A 231 -21.31 0.17 -5.00
N TYR A 232 -20.84 0.97 -5.96
CA TYR A 232 -20.83 2.44 -5.84
C TYR A 232 -22.24 3.03 -5.65
N MET A 233 -23.23 2.54 -6.41
CA MET A 233 -24.62 3.00 -6.29
C MET A 233 -25.23 2.69 -4.93
N GLU A 234 -24.90 1.55 -4.34
CA GLU A 234 -25.35 1.19 -2.99
C GLU A 234 -24.67 2.05 -1.94
N PHE A 235 -23.37 2.32 -2.10
CA PHE A 235 -22.60 3.20 -1.22
C PHE A 235 -23.20 4.60 -1.22
N THR A 236 -23.44 5.21 -2.37
CA THR A 236 -24.06 6.55 -2.47
C THR A 236 -25.46 6.60 -1.91
N SER A 237 -26.27 5.57 -2.13
CA SER A 237 -27.63 5.46 -1.56
C SER A 237 -27.62 5.32 -0.03
N ARG A 238 -26.63 4.62 0.54
CA ARG A 238 -26.41 4.55 2.01
C ARG A 238 -26.04 5.92 2.58
N LEU A 239 -25.11 6.63 1.95
CA LEU A 239 -24.72 7.98 2.38
C LEU A 239 -25.92 8.93 2.42
N THR A 240 -26.80 8.85 1.44
CA THR A 240 -28.01 9.68 1.39
C THR A 240 -28.97 9.32 2.52
N ARG A 241 -29.20 8.02 2.78
CA ARG A 241 -30.08 7.55 3.88
C ARG A 241 -29.55 7.91 5.27
N GLU A 242 -28.25 7.72 5.52
CA GLU A 242 -27.62 8.09 6.79
C GLU A 242 -27.77 9.58 7.13
N THR A 243 -27.80 10.43 6.10
CA THR A 243 -27.96 11.87 6.27
C THR A 243 -29.41 12.24 6.57
N GLN A 244 -30.39 11.45 6.11
CA GLN A 244 -31.81 11.65 6.37
C GLN A 244 -32.28 11.14 7.74
N LEU A 245 -31.69 10.03 8.25
CA LEU A 245 -32.07 9.44 9.54
C LEU A 245 -31.58 10.22 10.78
N ARG A 246 -30.72 11.20 10.60
CA ARG A 246 -30.24 12.08 11.69
C ARG A 246 -30.99 13.43 11.78
N GLN A 247 -32.08 13.54 11.06
CA GLN A 247 -33.06 14.64 11.10
C GLN A 247 -34.15 14.34 12.10
#